data_21b443143023fe4c43ed48458fa4634b
#
_entry.id   21b443143023fe4c43ed48458fa4634b
#
_cell.length_a   1.000
_cell.length_b   1.000
_cell.length_c   1.000
_cell.angle_alpha   90.00
_cell.angle_beta   90.00
_cell.angle_gamma   90.00
#
_symmetry.space_group_name_H-M   'P 1'
#
loop_
_entity.id
_entity.type
_entity.pdbx_description
1 polymer ?
#
loop_
_entity_poly.entity_id
_entity_poly.type
_entity_poly.pdbx_seq_one_letter_code
_entity_poly.pdbx_strand_id
1 'polypeptide(L)'
;SQGDPKQATALAPKAIDAVGYRASMVFAHIVAALGLVAMGTLPFVAPTPFMGLIAATCICAIGGGLLEVLVSPVVEACPTENKAFHMSLLHSFYCWGHVAVVAFTTVGFVLLGEERWPWLCFAWAIVPALNAVVLLFVPFFSLVEDGLAMRYKDLFRSGTFWLLVLLMLGAGASEQAMSQWASAYAQAGLG
;
A
#
# COMPACT_ATOMS: atom_id res chain seq x y z
N SER A 1 3.81 -6.55 -43.20
CA SER A 1 4.42 -7.28 -42.10
C SER A 1 3.32 -7.93 -41.28
N GLN A 2 3.11 -9.24 -41.48
CA GLN A 2 2.19 -10.03 -40.70
C GLN A 2 2.85 -10.22 -39.30
N GLY A 3 2.20 -9.75 -38.26
CA GLY A 3 2.62 -9.99 -36.89
C GLY A 3 2.67 -11.49 -36.61
N ASP A 4 3.78 -11.93 -36.01
CA ASP A 4 4.01 -13.35 -35.71
C ASP A 4 2.87 -13.87 -34.80
N PRO A 5 2.10 -14.90 -35.21
CA PRO A 5 1.00 -15.43 -34.40
C PRO A 5 1.44 -15.91 -33.02
N LYS A 6 2.73 -16.25 -32.83
CA LYS A 6 3.29 -16.60 -31.53
C LYS A 6 3.35 -15.40 -30.57
N GLN A 7 3.50 -14.17 -31.07
CA GLN A 7 3.47 -12.97 -30.22
C GLN A 7 2.04 -12.64 -29.76
N ALA A 8 1.04 -12.87 -30.61
CA ALA A 8 -0.35 -12.64 -30.23
C ALA A 8 -0.83 -13.65 -29.16
N THR A 9 -0.36 -14.90 -29.22
CA THR A 9 -0.70 -15.93 -28.23
C THR A 9 0.00 -15.72 -26.88
N ALA A 10 1.20 -15.11 -26.88
CA ALA A 10 1.93 -14.78 -25.66
C ALA A 10 1.41 -13.54 -24.93
N LEU A 11 0.65 -12.68 -25.62
CA LEU A 11 0.09 -11.45 -25.02
C LEU A 11 -1.20 -11.72 -24.21
N ALA A 12 -1.97 -12.75 -24.55
CA ALA A 12 -3.26 -13.03 -23.92
C ALA A 12 -3.14 -13.41 -22.42
N PRO A 13 -2.23 -14.32 -21.98
CA PRO A 13 -2.02 -14.65 -20.58
C PRO A 13 -1.52 -13.43 -19.78
N LYS A 14 -0.57 -12.66 -20.35
CA LYS A 14 -0.05 -11.43 -19.73
C LYS A 14 -1.13 -10.38 -19.49
N ALA A 15 -2.12 -10.30 -20.38
CA ALA A 15 -3.26 -9.39 -20.21
C ALA A 15 -4.18 -9.82 -19.06
N ILE A 16 -4.38 -11.13 -18.85
CA ILE A 16 -5.22 -11.67 -17.78
C ILE A 16 -4.58 -11.37 -16.40
N ASP A 17 -3.27 -11.59 -16.25
CA ASP A 17 -2.55 -11.29 -15.02
C ASP A 17 -2.52 -9.79 -14.75
N ALA A 18 -2.33 -8.96 -15.78
CA ALA A 18 -2.38 -7.51 -15.65
C ALA A 18 -3.76 -7.01 -15.18
N VAL A 19 -4.84 -7.64 -15.61
CA VAL A 19 -6.20 -7.32 -15.13
C VAL A 19 -6.35 -7.68 -13.66
N GLY A 20 -5.80 -8.81 -13.20
CA GLY A 20 -5.80 -9.21 -11.80
C GLY A 20 -5.05 -8.20 -10.91
N TYR A 21 -3.87 -7.78 -11.33
CA TYR A 21 -3.08 -6.75 -10.62
C TYR A 21 -3.80 -5.41 -10.55
N ARG A 22 -4.38 -4.95 -11.66
CA ARG A 22 -5.17 -3.71 -11.69
C ARG A 22 -6.33 -3.76 -10.72
N ALA A 23 -7.14 -4.81 -10.76
CA ALA A 23 -8.29 -4.95 -9.88
C ALA A 23 -7.87 -4.95 -8.41
N SER A 24 -6.78 -5.66 -8.07
CA SER A 24 -6.24 -5.71 -6.71
C SER A 24 -5.72 -4.35 -6.23
N MET A 25 -5.01 -3.61 -7.07
CA MET A 25 -4.51 -2.28 -6.76
C MET A 25 -5.66 -1.27 -6.57
N VAL A 26 -6.65 -1.27 -7.46
CA VAL A 26 -7.84 -0.41 -7.33
C VAL A 26 -8.61 -0.75 -6.06
N PHE A 27 -8.84 -2.03 -5.79
CA PHE A 27 -9.49 -2.49 -4.57
C PHE A 27 -8.75 -2.04 -3.31
N ALA A 28 -7.43 -2.20 -3.27
CA ALA A 28 -6.60 -1.79 -2.14
C ALA A 28 -6.70 -0.28 -1.87
N HIS A 29 -6.70 0.56 -2.91
CA HIS A 29 -6.88 2.01 -2.79
C HIS A 29 -8.29 2.37 -2.30
N ILE A 30 -9.33 1.69 -2.77
CA ILE A 30 -10.70 1.90 -2.30
C ILE A 30 -10.79 1.55 -0.80
N VAL A 31 -10.24 0.41 -0.38
CA VAL A 31 -10.25 0.00 1.03
C VAL A 31 -9.47 0.99 1.90
N ALA A 32 -8.31 1.48 1.43
CA ALA A 32 -7.54 2.51 2.13
C ALA A 32 -8.32 3.82 2.27
N ALA A 33 -8.99 4.28 1.21
CA ALA A 33 -9.84 5.46 1.25
C ALA A 33 -11.02 5.30 2.24
N LEU A 34 -11.70 4.16 2.19
CA LEU A 34 -12.80 3.83 3.11
C LEU A 34 -12.30 3.75 4.56
N GLY A 35 -11.11 3.22 4.80
CA GLY A 35 -10.48 3.18 6.11
C GLY A 35 -10.25 4.59 6.68
N LEU A 36 -9.75 5.52 5.86
CA LEU A 36 -9.57 6.92 6.27
C LEU A 36 -10.90 7.62 6.53
N VAL A 37 -11.92 7.40 5.70
CA VAL A 37 -13.28 7.91 5.95
C VAL A 37 -13.86 7.30 7.23
N ALA A 38 -13.68 6.01 7.45
CA ALA A 38 -14.08 5.32 8.66
C ALA A 38 -13.38 5.89 9.90
N MET A 39 -12.10 6.24 9.81
CA MET A 39 -11.35 6.88 10.89
C MET A 39 -11.96 8.23 11.28
N GLY A 40 -12.40 9.02 10.32
CA GLY A 40 -13.08 10.29 10.58
C GLY A 40 -14.54 10.18 11.04
N THR A 41 -15.17 8.99 10.96
CA THR A 41 -16.61 8.82 11.24
C THR A 41 -16.91 7.84 12.37
N LEU A 42 -16.31 6.63 12.37
CA LEU A 42 -16.64 5.56 13.31
C LEU A 42 -16.46 5.91 14.78
N PRO A 43 -15.46 6.73 15.20
CA PRO A 43 -15.32 7.12 16.60
C PRO A 43 -16.53 7.87 17.16
N PHE A 44 -17.35 8.49 16.29
CA PHE A 44 -18.54 9.25 16.68
C PHE A 44 -19.84 8.44 16.63
N VAL A 45 -19.84 7.31 15.93
CA VAL A 45 -21.03 6.48 15.70
C VAL A 45 -20.96 5.15 16.46
N ALA A 46 -19.76 4.63 16.73
CA ALA A 46 -19.55 3.38 17.43
C ALA A 46 -19.98 3.46 18.91
N PRO A 47 -20.29 2.33 19.57
CA PRO A 47 -20.65 2.30 20.99
C PRO A 47 -19.61 2.93 21.91
N THR A 48 -18.33 2.84 21.54
CA THR A 48 -17.24 3.60 22.17
C THR A 48 -16.32 4.14 21.10
N PRO A 49 -15.73 5.35 21.28
CA PRO A 49 -14.78 5.93 20.34
C PRO A 49 -13.58 5.01 20.05
N PHE A 50 -13.14 4.29 21.07
CA PHE A 50 -12.01 3.34 20.96
C PHE A 50 -12.31 2.19 19.99
N MET A 51 -13.50 1.59 20.07
CA MET A 51 -13.90 0.53 19.13
C MET A 51 -14.00 1.06 17.70
N GLY A 52 -14.50 2.28 17.53
CA GLY A 52 -14.56 2.95 16.23
C GLY A 52 -13.17 3.15 15.62
N LEU A 53 -12.20 3.61 16.42
CA LEU A 53 -10.81 3.78 16.00
C LEU A 53 -10.16 2.45 15.63
N ILE A 54 -10.33 1.40 16.44
CA ILE A 54 -9.78 0.07 16.13
C ILE A 54 -10.34 -0.45 14.80
N ALA A 55 -11.66 -0.40 14.62
CA ALA A 55 -12.29 -0.86 13.40
C ALA A 55 -11.77 -0.10 12.17
N ALA A 56 -11.68 1.23 12.25
CA ALA A 56 -11.15 2.07 11.18
C ALA A 56 -9.68 1.74 10.88
N THR A 57 -8.85 1.59 11.92
CA THR A 57 -7.43 1.22 11.77
C THR A 57 -7.27 -0.14 11.11
N CYS A 58 -8.11 -1.13 11.46
CA CYS A 58 -8.09 -2.43 10.78
C CYS A 58 -8.39 -2.32 9.28
N ILE A 59 -9.39 -1.50 8.90
CA ILE A 59 -9.72 -1.26 7.50
C ILE A 59 -8.55 -0.57 6.78
N CYS A 60 -7.97 0.47 7.39
CA CYS A 60 -6.78 1.15 6.86
C CYS A 60 -5.61 0.18 6.68
N ALA A 61 -5.34 -0.67 7.68
CA ALA A 61 -4.25 -1.63 7.66
C ALA A 61 -4.41 -2.68 6.55
N ILE A 62 -5.63 -3.14 6.28
CA ILE A 62 -5.90 -4.05 5.15
C ILE A 62 -5.60 -3.35 3.83
N GLY A 63 -6.10 -2.13 3.61
CA GLY A 63 -5.84 -1.38 2.39
C GLY A 63 -4.36 -1.07 2.20
N GLY A 64 -3.71 -0.53 3.22
CA GLY A 64 -2.29 -0.18 3.22
C GLY A 64 -1.38 -1.39 3.02
N GLY A 65 -1.62 -2.48 3.74
CA GLY A 65 -0.84 -3.72 3.59
C GLY A 65 -0.96 -4.34 2.21
N LEU A 66 -2.16 -4.32 1.60
CA LEU A 66 -2.33 -4.75 0.21
C LEU A 66 -1.54 -3.87 -0.76
N LEU A 67 -1.53 -2.55 -0.57
CA LEU A 67 -0.76 -1.64 -1.41
C LEU A 67 0.74 -1.91 -1.29
N GLU A 68 1.24 -2.07 -0.09
CA GLU A 68 2.65 -2.34 0.18
C GLU A 68 3.14 -3.61 -0.53
N VAL A 69 2.35 -4.68 -0.49
CA VAL A 69 2.68 -5.94 -1.15
C VAL A 69 2.59 -5.85 -2.67
N LEU A 70 1.64 -5.08 -3.21
CA LEU A 70 1.37 -5.02 -4.65
C LEU A 70 2.25 -4.03 -5.42
N VAL A 71 2.71 -2.94 -4.78
CA VAL A 71 3.43 -1.86 -5.48
C VAL A 71 4.79 -2.34 -6.01
N SER A 72 5.58 -3.06 -5.21
CA SER A 72 6.90 -3.53 -5.61
C SER A 72 6.86 -4.48 -6.82
N PRO A 73 5.99 -5.53 -6.85
CA PRO A 73 5.81 -6.34 -8.02
C PRO A 73 5.38 -5.57 -9.28
N VAL A 74 4.49 -4.58 -9.13
CA VAL A 74 4.04 -3.76 -10.27
C VAL A 74 5.19 -2.96 -10.88
N VAL A 75 6.05 -2.37 -10.03
CA VAL A 75 7.24 -1.65 -10.49
C VAL A 75 8.25 -2.60 -11.14
N GLU A 76 8.43 -3.80 -10.58
CA GLU A 76 9.32 -4.84 -11.13
C GLU A 76 8.85 -5.34 -12.51
N ALA A 77 7.53 -5.38 -12.75
CA ALA A 77 6.94 -5.75 -14.03
C ALA A 77 7.13 -4.70 -15.13
N CYS A 78 7.43 -3.45 -14.78
CA CYS A 78 7.60 -2.40 -15.78
C CYS A 78 8.77 -2.73 -16.73
N PRO A 79 8.60 -2.57 -18.06
CA PRO A 79 9.65 -2.79 -19.05
C PRO A 79 10.68 -1.66 -18.97
N THR A 80 11.70 -1.85 -18.13
CA THR A 80 12.79 -0.87 -17.94
C THR A 80 14.13 -1.60 -17.89
N GLU A 81 15.17 -0.99 -18.43
CA GLU A 81 16.53 -1.53 -18.41
C GLU A 81 17.18 -1.42 -17.01
N ASN A 82 16.74 -0.46 -16.19
CA ASN A 82 17.33 -0.22 -14.87
C ASN A 82 16.31 -0.41 -13.76
N LYS A 83 15.95 -1.67 -13.49
CA LYS A 83 15.00 -2.05 -12.43
C LYS A 83 15.43 -1.59 -11.05
N ALA A 84 16.73 -1.73 -10.74
CA ALA A 84 17.27 -1.31 -9.44
C ALA A 84 17.08 0.19 -9.17
N PHE A 85 17.23 1.03 -10.17
CA PHE A 85 16.97 2.46 -10.06
C PHE A 85 15.50 2.75 -9.76
N HIS A 86 14.56 2.11 -10.48
CA HIS A 86 13.13 2.34 -10.28
C HIS A 86 12.65 1.83 -8.90
N MET A 87 13.21 0.71 -8.42
CA MET A 87 12.93 0.23 -7.08
C MET A 87 13.47 1.19 -6.01
N SER A 88 14.69 1.70 -6.16
CA SER A 88 15.24 2.71 -5.26
C SER A 88 14.43 4.01 -5.27
N LEU A 89 13.95 4.41 -6.44
CA LEU A 89 13.09 5.58 -6.59
C LEU A 89 11.75 5.39 -5.88
N LEU A 90 11.13 4.21 -6.00
CA LEU A 90 9.90 3.84 -5.28
C LEU A 90 10.06 4.00 -3.77
N HIS A 91 11.14 3.43 -3.20
CA HIS A 91 11.41 3.56 -1.78
C HIS A 91 11.72 5.00 -1.34
N SER A 92 12.38 5.77 -2.21
CA SER A 92 12.60 7.21 -1.96
C SER A 92 11.29 7.97 -1.89
N PHE A 93 10.37 7.72 -2.81
CA PHE A 93 9.04 8.35 -2.79
C PHE A 93 8.23 7.96 -1.56
N TYR A 94 8.38 6.73 -1.06
CA TYR A 94 7.77 6.30 0.20
C TYR A 94 8.23 7.18 1.36
N CYS A 95 9.54 7.39 1.50
CA CYS A 95 10.11 8.26 2.55
C CYS A 95 9.64 9.72 2.40
N TRP A 96 9.68 10.29 1.21
CA TRP A 96 9.20 11.64 0.94
C TRP A 96 7.70 11.78 1.18
N GLY A 97 6.91 10.75 0.85
CA GLY A 97 5.49 10.69 1.15
C GLY A 97 5.21 10.77 2.65
N HIS A 98 5.96 10.04 3.47
CA HIS A 98 5.88 10.12 4.93
C HIS A 98 6.15 11.54 5.45
N VAL A 99 7.24 12.16 5.01
CA VAL A 99 7.57 13.54 5.39
C VAL A 99 6.46 14.50 5.00
N ALA A 100 5.95 14.38 3.78
CA ALA A 100 4.86 15.23 3.29
C ALA A 100 3.57 15.05 4.13
N VAL A 101 3.17 13.81 4.42
CA VAL A 101 1.98 13.53 5.24
C VAL A 101 2.12 14.15 6.63
N VAL A 102 3.26 13.97 7.30
CA VAL A 102 3.52 14.54 8.62
C VAL A 102 3.48 16.07 8.56
N ALA A 103 4.17 16.69 7.60
CA ALA A 103 4.23 18.14 7.47
C ALA A 103 2.84 18.74 7.22
N PHE A 104 2.09 18.22 6.23
CA PHE A 104 0.76 18.73 5.90
C PHE A 104 -0.25 18.47 7.01
N THR A 105 -0.17 17.34 7.71
CA THR A 105 -1.05 17.05 8.85
C THR A 105 -0.75 18.00 10.02
N THR A 106 0.52 18.26 10.31
CA THR A 106 0.92 19.21 11.35
C THR A 106 0.43 20.63 11.04
N VAL A 107 0.64 21.10 9.80
CA VAL A 107 0.10 22.40 9.36
C VAL A 107 -1.43 22.41 9.45
N GLY A 108 -2.08 21.32 9.07
CA GLY A 108 -3.52 21.14 9.19
C GLY A 108 -4.02 21.31 10.63
N PHE A 109 -3.34 20.72 11.62
CA PHE A 109 -3.67 20.90 13.03
C PHE A 109 -3.46 22.33 13.52
N VAL A 110 -2.40 22.99 13.07
CA VAL A 110 -2.15 24.40 13.41
C VAL A 110 -3.25 25.32 12.86
N LEU A 111 -3.71 25.06 11.64
CA LEU A 111 -4.71 25.93 10.97
C LEU A 111 -6.14 25.62 11.39
N LEU A 112 -6.48 24.35 11.58
CA LEU A 112 -7.86 23.92 11.84
C LEU A 112 -8.16 23.70 13.31
N GLY A 113 -7.12 23.51 14.14
CA GLY A 113 -7.24 23.09 15.54
C GLY A 113 -7.39 21.57 15.66
N GLU A 114 -6.99 21.04 16.81
CA GLU A 114 -7.01 19.60 17.08
C GLU A 114 -8.41 18.97 17.05
N GLU A 115 -9.44 19.73 17.41
CA GLU A 115 -10.82 19.24 17.43
C GLU A 115 -11.34 18.85 16.03
N ARG A 116 -10.74 19.39 14.97
CA ARG A 116 -11.16 19.17 13.59
C ARG A 116 -10.37 18.08 12.87
N TRP A 117 -9.68 17.22 13.61
CA TRP A 117 -8.91 16.11 13.04
C TRP A 117 -9.69 15.20 12.04
N PRO A 118 -11.03 14.99 12.16
CA PRO A 118 -11.73 14.16 11.18
C PRO A 118 -11.67 14.72 9.77
N TRP A 119 -11.64 16.06 9.63
CA TRP A 119 -11.51 16.70 8.32
C TRP A 119 -10.17 16.40 7.64
N LEU A 120 -9.11 16.21 8.42
CA LEU A 120 -7.82 15.79 7.90
C LEU A 120 -7.89 14.35 7.37
N CYS A 121 -8.62 13.45 8.06
CA CYS A 121 -8.84 12.10 7.57
C CYS A 121 -9.59 12.10 6.23
N PHE A 122 -10.62 12.92 6.09
CA PHE A 122 -11.35 13.05 4.83
C PHE A 122 -10.48 13.66 3.72
N ALA A 123 -9.68 14.67 4.03
CA ALA A 123 -8.75 15.25 3.07
C ALA A 123 -7.74 14.22 2.56
N TRP A 124 -7.15 13.42 3.47
CA TRP A 124 -6.24 12.36 3.10
C TRP A 124 -6.91 11.20 2.34
N ALA A 125 -8.19 10.93 2.58
CA ALA A 125 -8.94 9.90 1.86
C ALA A 125 -9.08 10.23 0.36
N ILE A 126 -9.01 11.50 -0.02
CA ILE A 126 -9.06 11.93 -1.43
C ILE A 126 -7.88 11.35 -2.21
N VAL A 127 -6.70 11.24 -1.61
CA VAL A 127 -5.48 10.77 -2.29
C VAL A 127 -5.63 9.34 -2.80
N PRO A 128 -5.93 8.33 -1.97
CA PRO A 128 -6.14 6.97 -2.46
C PRO A 128 -7.40 6.87 -3.36
N ALA A 129 -8.44 7.65 -3.12
CA ALA A 129 -9.62 7.67 -3.99
C ALA A 129 -9.28 8.14 -5.41
N LEU A 130 -8.53 9.23 -5.57
CA LEU A 130 -8.05 9.70 -6.86
C LEU A 130 -7.10 8.69 -7.51
N ASN A 131 -6.19 8.10 -6.75
CA ASN A 131 -5.30 7.06 -7.25
C ASN A 131 -6.07 5.83 -7.77
N ALA A 132 -7.12 5.41 -7.09
CA ALA A 132 -7.98 4.33 -7.57
C ALA A 132 -8.53 4.63 -8.98
N VAL A 133 -8.96 5.88 -9.22
CA VAL A 133 -9.44 6.31 -10.54
C VAL A 133 -8.31 6.34 -11.56
N VAL A 134 -7.15 6.91 -11.22
CA VAL A 134 -5.99 6.97 -12.13
C VAL A 134 -5.55 5.57 -12.56
N LEU A 135 -5.52 4.60 -11.65
CA LEU A 135 -5.11 3.22 -11.91
C LEU A 135 -6.04 2.48 -12.89
N LEU A 136 -7.27 2.95 -13.09
CA LEU A 136 -8.13 2.39 -14.14
C LEU A 136 -7.58 2.65 -15.55
N PHE A 137 -6.80 3.72 -15.73
CA PHE A 137 -6.28 4.16 -17.02
C PHE A 137 -4.78 3.84 -17.22
N VAL A 138 -4.04 3.52 -16.15
CA VAL A 138 -2.61 3.20 -16.23
C VAL A 138 -2.42 1.78 -16.79
N PRO A 139 -1.48 1.57 -17.73
CA PRO A 139 -1.16 0.21 -18.21
C PRO A 139 -0.46 -0.59 -17.10
N PHE A 140 -0.85 -1.86 -16.96
CA PHE A 140 -0.21 -2.83 -16.09
C PHE A 140 0.48 -3.90 -16.91
N PHE A 141 1.64 -4.34 -16.45
CA PHE A 141 2.42 -5.41 -17.07
C PHE A 141 2.38 -6.65 -16.18
N SER A 142 2.35 -7.83 -16.79
CA SER A 142 2.39 -9.10 -16.06
C SER A 142 3.81 -9.43 -15.63
N LEU A 143 3.95 -9.90 -14.38
CA LEU A 143 5.22 -10.40 -13.82
C LEU A 143 5.44 -11.87 -14.10
N VAL A 144 4.37 -12.64 -14.27
CA VAL A 144 4.43 -14.09 -14.32
C VAL A 144 4.69 -14.53 -15.76
N GLU A 145 5.83 -15.16 -15.98
CA GLU A 145 6.07 -15.94 -17.22
C GLU A 145 5.23 -17.21 -17.19
N ASP A 146 4.65 -17.55 -18.34
CA ASP A 146 3.78 -18.72 -18.49
C ASP A 146 4.47 -20.00 -17.95
N GLY A 147 3.81 -20.66 -17.02
CA GLY A 147 4.24 -21.97 -16.49
C GLY A 147 5.10 -21.90 -15.22
N LEU A 148 5.51 -20.73 -14.74
CA LEU A 148 6.32 -20.58 -13.52
C LEU A 148 5.49 -20.32 -12.24
N ALA A 149 4.18 -20.22 -12.33
CA ALA A 149 3.30 -20.02 -11.19
C ALA A 149 3.34 -21.24 -10.24
N MET A 150 3.86 -21.02 -9.03
CA MET A 150 3.85 -22.02 -7.96
C MET A 150 2.43 -22.17 -7.40
N ARG A 151 2.01 -23.40 -7.14
CA ARG A 151 0.71 -23.66 -6.51
C ARG A 151 0.76 -23.22 -5.03
N TYR A 152 -0.31 -22.60 -4.56
CA TYR A 152 -0.41 -22.13 -3.16
C TYR A 152 -0.07 -23.21 -2.14
N LYS A 153 -0.51 -24.47 -2.38
CA LYS A 153 -0.21 -25.60 -1.50
C LYS A 153 1.29 -25.89 -1.37
N ASP A 154 2.03 -25.74 -2.47
CA ASP A 154 3.48 -25.99 -2.48
C ASP A 154 4.22 -24.84 -1.81
N LEU A 155 3.73 -23.61 -1.97
CA LEU A 155 4.24 -22.43 -1.29
C LEU A 155 4.15 -22.58 0.24
N PHE A 156 2.97 -22.92 0.78
CA PHE A 156 2.76 -23.11 2.22
C PHE A 156 3.53 -24.32 2.81
N ARG A 157 3.96 -25.27 1.99
CA ARG A 157 4.81 -26.41 2.42
C ARG A 157 6.29 -26.05 2.39
N SER A 158 6.70 -24.94 1.80
CA SER A 158 8.09 -24.53 1.70
C SER A 158 8.57 -23.91 3.01
N GLY A 159 9.64 -24.48 3.59
CA GLY A 159 10.30 -23.90 4.76
C GLY A 159 10.88 -22.50 4.49
N THR A 160 11.38 -22.28 3.26
CA THR A 160 11.89 -20.98 2.82
C THR A 160 10.79 -19.91 2.85
N PHE A 161 9.55 -20.27 2.47
CA PHE A 161 8.41 -19.35 2.56
C PHE A 161 8.18 -18.88 3.99
N TRP A 162 8.14 -19.79 4.97
CA TRP A 162 7.93 -19.43 6.35
C TRP A 162 9.09 -18.65 6.96
N LEU A 163 10.33 -18.96 6.55
CA LEU A 163 11.50 -18.16 6.94
C LEU A 163 11.38 -16.73 6.44
N LEU A 164 11.00 -16.53 5.17
CA LEU A 164 10.78 -15.19 4.60
C LEU A 164 9.64 -14.45 5.31
N VAL A 165 8.54 -15.12 5.61
CA VAL A 165 7.42 -14.55 6.40
C VAL A 165 7.90 -14.08 7.77
N LEU A 166 8.70 -14.89 8.47
CA LEU A 166 9.25 -14.53 9.77
C LEU A 166 10.20 -13.33 9.69
N LEU A 167 11.06 -13.29 8.69
CA LEU A 167 11.96 -12.15 8.45
C LEU A 167 11.18 -10.86 8.15
N MET A 168 10.14 -10.94 7.32
CA MET A 168 9.27 -9.81 7.00
C MET A 168 8.50 -9.31 8.22
N LEU A 169 7.99 -10.22 9.05
CA LEU A 169 7.35 -9.86 10.33
C LEU A 169 8.32 -9.14 11.26
N GLY A 170 9.55 -9.64 11.38
CA GLY A 170 10.57 -9.02 12.22
C GLY A 170 10.97 -7.62 11.73
N ALA A 171 11.16 -7.46 10.42
CA ALA A 171 11.47 -6.17 9.80
C ALA A 171 10.32 -5.15 10.01
N GLY A 172 9.10 -5.54 9.68
CA GLY A 172 7.93 -4.66 9.84
C GLY A 172 7.65 -4.30 11.30
N ALA A 173 7.79 -5.25 12.24
CA ALA A 173 7.64 -4.97 13.66
C ALA A 173 8.69 -3.98 14.18
N SER A 174 9.93 -4.09 13.72
CA SER A 174 11.02 -3.17 14.10
C SER A 174 10.77 -1.77 13.56
N GLU A 175 10.36 -1.65 12.30
CA GLU A 175 10.03 -0.36 11.66
C GLU A 175 8.86 0.33 12.38
N GLN A 176 7.78 -0.40 12.65
CA GLN A 176 6.62 0.13 13.34
C GLN A 176 6.92 0.52 14.79
N ALA A 177 7.71 -0.28 15.50
CA ALA A 177 8.12 0.05 16.87
C ALA A 177 8.93 1.35 16.90
N MET A 178 9.91 1.51 16.02
CA MET A 178 10.70 2.74 15.91
C MET A 178 9.83 3.95 15.55
N SER A 179 8.97 3.81 14.55
CA SER A 179 8.09 4.88 14.07
C SER A 179 7.12 5.37 15.16
N GLN A 180 6.48 4.44 15.89
CA GLN A 180 5.48 4.78 16.92
C GLN A 180 6.08 5.35 18.20
N TRP A 181 7.26 4.86 18.60
CA TRP A 181 7.87 5.22 19.87
C TRP A 181 8.97 6.29 19.78
N ALA A 182 9.36 6.69 18.56
CA ALA A 182 10.44 7.65 18.35
C ALA A 182 10.24 8.96 19.10
N SER A 183 9.03 9.53 19.08
CA SER A 183 8.72 10.77 19.79
C SER A 183 8.78 10.62 21.32
N ALA A 184 8.28 9.49 21.84
CA ALA A 184 8.31 9.20 23.27
C ALA A 184 9.76 9.01 23.77
N TYR A 185 10.60 8.32 23.00
CA TYR A 185 12.03 8.19 23.31
C TYR A 185 12.76 9.51 23.21
N ALA A 186 12.45 10.34 22.22
CA ALA A 186 13.05 11.67 22.10
C ALA A 186 12.70 12.56 23.30
N GLN A 187 11.44 12.57 23.73
CA GLN A 187 11.00 13.30 24.91
C GLN A 187 11.69 12.81 26.19
N ALA A 188 11.78 11.48 26.38
CA ALA A 188 12.43 10.92 27.57
C ALA A 188 13.95 11.13 27.59
N GLY A 189 14.60 11.24 26.41
CA GLY A 189 16.07 11.39 26.32
C GLY A 189 16.56 12.83 26.23
N LEU A 190 15.71 13.75 25.79
CA LEU A 190 16.08 15.18 25.64
C LEU A 190 15.57 16.07 26.81
N GLY A 191 14.80 15.51 27.73
CA GLY A 191 14.27 16.18 28.91
C GLY A 191 13.05 17.00 28.62
#